data_58d12475fb77adead6d8aab51906db28
#
_entry.id   58d12475fb77adead6d8aab51906db28
#
_cell.length_a   1.000
_cell.length_b   1.000
_cell.length_c   1.000
_cell.angle_alpha   90.00
_cell.angle_beta   90.00
_cell.angle_gamma   90.00
#
_symmetry.space_group_name_H-M   'P 1'
#
loop_
_entity.id
_entity.type
_entity.pdbx_description
1 polymer ?
#
loop_
_entity_poly.entity_id
_entity_poly.type
_entity_poly.pdbx_seq_one_letter_code
_entity_poly.pdbx_strand_id
1 'polypeptide(L)'
;MELNDENASMTLDALVSGIGNFAEYAKKLDEFNKNTRGAVAYLGNTHQDQNYTKFKGYFEDFWRKEPEFKAEVDNFRSYLEEEKKRTELYIAHGNTLK
;
A
#
# COMPACT_ATOMS: atom_id res chain seq x y z
N MET A 1 -23.22 -4.76 -8.03
CA MET A 1 -23.85 -4.36 -6.76
C MET A 1 -24.64 -3.08 -6.97
N GLU A 2 -25.91 -3.09 -6.60
CA GLU A 2 -26.74 -1.91 -6.74
C GLU A 2 -26.56 -1.01 -5.53
N LEU A 3 -26.23 0.28 -5.78
CA LEU A 3 -26.06 1.25 -4.70
C LEU A 3 -27.41 1.85 -4.32
N ASN A 4 -27.75 1.79 -3.04
CA ASN A 4 -28.80 2.58 -2.42
C ASN A 4 -28.18 3.41 -1.29
N ASP A 5 -28.94 4.26 -0.63
CA ASP A 5 -28.40 5.18 0.38
C ASP A 5 -27.67 4.46 1.51
N GLU A 6 -28.23 3.35 1.98
CA GLU A 6 -27.61 2.55 3.04
C GLU A 6 -26.32 1.88 2.53
N ASN A 7 -26.40 1.21 1.37
CA ASN A 7 -25.25 0.54 0.78
C ASN A 7 -24.14 1.52 0.40
N ALA A 8 -24.52 2.70 -0.11
CA ALA A 8 -23.54 3.73 -0.47
C ALA A 8 -22.77 4.21 0.77
N SER A 9 -23.46 4.43 1.89
CA SER A 9 -22.83 4.85 3.14
C SER A 9 -21.85 3.78 3.65
N MET A 10 -22.27 2.52 3.66
CA MET A 10 -21.41 1.40 4.06
C MET A 10 -20.23 1.25 3.13
N THR A 11 -20.43 1.42 1.83
CA THR A 11 -19.35 1.36 0.83
C THR A 11 -18.34 2.48 1.04
N LEU A 12 -18.82 3.70 1.31
CA LEU A 12 -17.96 4.84 1.59
C LEU A 12 -17.09 4.58 2.82
N ASP A 13 -17.68 4.09 3.90
CA ASP A 13 -16.92 3.77 5.12
C ASP A 13 -15.85 2.72 4.85
N ALA A 14 -16.17 1.68 4.10
CA ALA A 14 -15.22 0.64 3.73
C ALA A 14 -14.08 1.20 2.87
N LEU A 15 -14.40 2.07 1.92
CA LEU A 15 -13.39 2.70 1.06
C LEU A 15 -12.46 3.61 1.86
N VAL A 16 -12.99 4.41 2.76
CA VAL A 16 -12.18 5.28 3.62
C VAL A 16 -11.24 4.43 4.48
N SER A 17 -11.76 3.37 5.09
CA SER A 17 -10.93 2.45 5.89
C SER A 17 -9.85 1.78 5.05
N GLY A 18 -10.21 1.31 3.85
CA GLY A 18 -9.27 0.68 2.94
C GLY A 18 -8.13 1.61 2.52
N ILE A 19 -8.46 2.84 2.16
CA ILE A 19 -7.48 3.86 1.78
C ILE A 19 -6.51 4.11 2.94
N GLY A 20 -7.03 4.27 4.15
CA GLY A 20 -6.22 4.48 5.34
C GLY A 20 -5.31 3.30 5.65
N ASN A 21 -5.84 2.09 5.50
CA ASN A 21 -5.06 0.86 5.73
C ASN A 21 -3.92 0.70 4.72
N PHE A 22 -4.18 1.02 3.45
CA PHE A 22 -3.13 0.97 2.43
C PHE A 22 -2.07 2.04 2.65
N ALA A 23 -2.45 3.23 3.07
CA ALA A 23 -1.51 4.30 3.39
C ALA A 23 -0.59 3.88 4.55
N GLU A 24 -1.15 3.29 5.58
CA GLU A 24 -0.39 2.81 6.73
C GLU A 24 0.51 1.62 6.36
N TYR A 25 0.01 0.71 5.55
CA TYR A 25 0.79 -0.42 5.05
C TYR A 25 2.02 0.08 4.27
N ALA A 26 1.83 1.02 3.36
CA ALA A 26 2.93 1.59 2.58
C ALA A 26 3.98 2.24 3.48
N LYS A 27 3.54 2.98 4.52
CA LYS A 27 4.42 3.60 5.49
C LYS A 27 5.23 2.57 6.26
N LYS A 28 4.58 1.53 6.75
CA LYS A 28 5.26 0.45 7.50
C LYS A 28 6.23 -0.31 6.62
N LEU A 29 5.89 -0.51 5.36
CA LEU A 29 6.78 -1.16 4.41
C LEU A 29 8.05 -0.33 4.19
N ASP A 30 7.90 0.99 4.03
CA ASP A 30 9.04 1.91 3.91
C ASP A 30 9.94 1.85 5.14
N GLU A 31 9.35 1.89 6.32
CA GLU A 31 10.10 1.81 7.58
C GLU A 31 10.83 0.47 7.71
N PHE A 32 10.16 -0.62 7.38
CA PHE A 32 10.77 -1.95 7.38
C PHE A 32 11.97 -2.01 6.44
N ASN A 33 11.81 -1.53 5.22
CA ASN A 33 12.88 -1.56 4.23
C ASN A 33 14.08 -0.71 4.66
N LYS A 34 13.81 0.47 5.20
CA LYS A 34 14.85 1.36 5.72
C LYS A 34 15.62 0.71 6.86
N ASN A 35 14.91 0.13 7.82
CA ASN A 35 15.52 -0.54 8.97
C ASN A 35 16.31 -1.77 8.53
N THR A 36 15.78 -2.54 7.60
CA THR A 36 16.44 -3.74 7.09
C THR A 36 17.71 -3.39 6.32
N ARG A 37 17.69 -2.33 5.50
CA ARG A 37 18.88 -1.86 4.80
C ARG A 37 19.95 -1.45 5.78
N GLY A 38 19.59 -0.74 6.84
CA GLY A 38 20.52 -0.36 7.90
C GLY A 38 21.13 -1.56 8.61
N ALA A 39 20.33 -2.57 8.92
CA ALA A 39 20.78 -3.80 9.56
C ALA A 39 21.74 -4.58 8.65
N VAL A 40 21.44 -4.70 7.36
CA VAL A 40 22.29 -5.39 6.41
C VAL A 40 23.63 -4.65 6.25
N ALA A 41 23.58 -3.31 6.18
CA ALA A 41 24.80 -2.50 6.11
C ALA A 41 25.68 -2.68 7.35
N TYR A 42 25.03 -2.70 8.53
CA TYR A 42 25.76 -2.92 9.79
C TYR A 42 26.43 -4.29 9.81
N LEU A 43 25.72 -5.34 9.41
CA LEU A 43 26.27 -6.69 9.34
C LEU A 43 27.42 -6.77 8.35
N GLY A 44 27.37 -6.00 7.26
CA GLY A 44 28.44 -5.95 6.29
C GLY A 44 29.75 -5.39 6.84
N ASN A 45 29.65 -4.52 7.86
CA ASN A 45 30.83 -3.98 8.52
C ASN A 45 31.43 -4.93 9.55
N THR A 46 30.64 -5.89 10.06
CA THR A 46 31.05 -6.76 11.17
C THR A 46 31.16 -8.23 10.78
N HIS A 47 30.41 -8.68 9.77
CA HIS A 47 30.31 -10.09 9.39
C HIS A 47 30.36 -10.23 7.87
N GLN A 48 31.57 -10.29 7.31
CA GLN A 48 31.74 -10.49 5.85
C GLN A 48 32.10 -11.94 5.58
N ASP A 49 31.12 -12.83 5.74
CA ASP A 49 31.29 -14.24 5.41
C ASP A 49 30.39 -14.61 4.20
N GLN A 50 30.50 -15.87 3.81
CA GLN A 50 29.74 -16.39 2.67
C GLN A 50 28.22 -16.34 2.91
N ASN A 51 27.79 -16.59 4.13
CA ASN A 51 26.36 -16.54 4.49
C ASN A 51 25.83 -15.11 4.42
N TYR A 52 26.62 -14.14 4.87
CA TYR A 52 26.27 -12.73 4.73
C TYR A 52 26.11 -12.34 3.25
N THR A 53 27.03 -12.77 2.39
CA THR A 53 26.96 -12.47 0.97
C THR A 53 25.69 -13.00 0.33
N LYS A 54 25.29 -14.24 0.65
CA LYS A 54 24.06 -14.82 0.17
C LYS A 54 22.83 -14.05 0.67
N PHE A 55 22.81 -13.74 1.96
CA PHE A 55 21.72 -13.01 2.59
C PHE A 55 21.54 -11.62 1.97
N LYS A 56 22.66 -10.91 1.79
CA LYS A 56 22.65 -9.61 1.13
C LYS A 56 22.10 -9.69 -0.29
N GLY A 57 22.46 -10.74 -1.03
CA GLY A 57 21.96 -10.95 -2.38
C GLY A 57 20.44 -11.09 -2.41
N TYR A 58 19.87 -11.84 -1.48
CA TYR A 58 18.41 -11.99 -1.38
C TYR A 58 17.74 -10.64 -1.08
N PHE A 59 18.29 -9.86 -0.17
CA PHE A 59 17.75 -8.55 0.15
C PHE A 59 17.86 -7.57 -1.01
N GLU A 60 18.96 -7.57 -1.73
CA GLU A 60 19.13 -6.71 -2.89
C GLU A 60 18.11 -7.05 -3.98
N ASP A 61 17.83 -8.33 -4.21
CA ASP A 61 16.80 -8.75 -5.15
C ASP A 61 15.41 -8.27 -4.71
N PHE A 62 15.11 -8.37 -3.43
CA PHE A 62 13.86 -7.87 -2.86
C PHE A 62 13.73 -6.37 -3.06
N TRP A 63 14.77 -5.60 -2.72
CA TRP A 63 14.74 -4.14 -2.85
C TRP A 63 14.66 -3.69 -4.31
N ARG A 64 15.19 -4.47 -5.24
CA ARG A 64 15.09 -4.16 -6.66
C ARG A 64 13.65 -4.23 -7.15
N LYS A 65 12.83 -5.08 -6.54
CA LYS A 65 11.41 -5.23 -6.85
C LYS A 65 10.50 -4.26 -6.10
N GLU A 66 11.02 -3.60 -5.08
CA GLU A 66 10.24 -2.67 -4.26
C GLU A 66 9.56 -1.56 -5.05
N PRO A 67 10.23 -0.89 -6.02
CA PRO A 67 9.57 0.16 -6.80
C PRO A 67 8.34 -0.33 -7.57
N GLU A 68 8.39 -1.55 -8.11
CA GLU A 68 7.24 -2.15 -8.80
C GLU A 68 6.10 -2.40 -7.82
N PHE A 69 6.42 -2.91 -6.65
CA PHE A 69 5.42 -3.18 -5.62
C PHE A 69 4.77 -1.88 -5.13
N LYS A 70 5.57 -0.84 -4.91
CA LYS A 70 5.07 0.48 -4.54
C LYS A 70 4.14 1.04 -5.60
N ALA A 71 4.49 0.90 -6.87
CA ALA A 71 3.66 1.36 -7.96
C ALA A 71 2.30 0.66 -7.96
N GLU A 72 2.28 -0.65 -7.70
CA GLU A 72 1.03 -1.41 -7.61
C GLU A 72 0.17 -0.95 -6.43
N VAL A 73 0.78 -0.71 -5.28
CA VAL A 73 0.07 -0.20 -4.09
C VAL A 73 -0.52 1.18 -4.40
N ASP A 74 0.23 2.06 -5.04
CA ASP A 74 -0.24 3.41 -5.40
C ASP A 74 -1.37 3.34 -6.41
N ASN A 75 -1.28 2.46 -7.41
CA ASN A 75 -2.34 2.25 -8.39
C ASN A 75 -3.62 1.77 -7.72
N PHE A 76 -3.50 0.86 -6.77
CA PHE A 76 -4.65 0.35 -6.04
C PHE A 76 -5.29 1.45 -5.18
N ARG A 77 -4.47 2.26 -4.52
CA ARG A 77 -4.96 3.41 -3.74
C ARG A 77 -5.70 4.41 -4.63
N SER A 78 -5.16 4.70 -5.81
CA SER A 78 -5.80 5.59 -6.77
C SER A 78 -7.17 5.06 -7.20
N TYR A 79 -7.26 3.76 -7.42
CA TYR A 79 -8.53 3.11 -7.73
C TYR A 79 -9.53 3.32 -6.59
N LEU A 80 -9.13 3.09 -5.35
CA LEU A 80 -10.00 3.29 -4.19
C LEU A 80 -10.43 4.75 -4.03
N GLU A 81 -9.53 5.70 -4.31
CA GLU A 81 -9.86 7.13 -4.26
C GLU A 81 -10.91 7.49 -5.31
N GLU A 82 -10.80 6.95 -6.51
CA GLU A 82 -11.80 7.17 -7.55
C GLU A 82 -13.15 6.58 -7.17
N GLU A 83 -13.17 5.37 -6.63
CA GLU A 83 -14.40 4.75 -6.16
C GLU A 83 -15.02 5.55 -5.02
N LYS A 84 -14.20 6.09 -4.14
CA LYS A 84 -14.66 6.97 -3.06
C LYS A 84 -15.35 8.20 -3.63
N LYS A 85 -14.76 8.85 -4.63
CA LYS A 85 -15.36 10.03 -5.27
C LYS A 85 -16.70 9.70 -5.91
N ARG A 86 -16.80 8.59 -6.61
CA ARG A 86 -18.07 8.16 -7.21
C ARG A 86 -19.13 7.94 -6.16
N THR A 87 -18.76 7.29 -5.06
CA THR A 87 -19.70 7.02 -3.97
C THR A 87 -20.15 8.31 -3.29
N GLU A 88 -19.23 9.24 -3.07
CA GLU A 88 -19.55 10.56 -2.52
C GLU A 88 -20.51 11.34 -3.42
N LEU A 89 -20.27 11.30 -4.74
CA LEU A 89 -21.16 11.94 -5.69
C LEU A 89 -22.55 11.30 -5.68
N TYR A 90 -22.62 9.97 -5.61
CA TYR A 90 -23.89 9.28 -5.49
C TYR A 90 -24.64 9.72 -4.25
N ILE A 91 -23.99 9.78 -3.11
CA ILE A 91 -24.60 10.21 -1.84
C ILE A 91 -25.08 11.67 -1.93
N ALA A 92 -24.22 12.55 -2.48
CA ALA A 92 -24.53 13.98 -2.58
C ALA A 92 -25.75 14.27 -3.48
N HIS A 93 -25.89 13.50 -4.58
CA HIS A 93 -26.97 13.69 -5.55
C HIS A 93 -28.15 12.73 -5.34
N GLY A 94 -28.02 11.82 -4.37
CA GLY A 94 -29.05 10.83 -4.09
C GLY A 94 -29.33 9.97 -5.31
N ASN A 95 -30.63 9.67 -5.54
CA ASN A 95 -31.07 8.81 -6.64
C ASN A 95 -31.12 9.53 -8.00
N THR A 96 -30.63 10.75 -8.09
CA THR A 96 -30.68 11.52 -9.35
C THR A 96 -29.59 11.08 -10.34
N LEU A 97 -28.59 10.36 -9.87
CA LEU A 97 -27.51 9.81 -10.71
C LEU A 97 -27.94 8.43 -11.24
N LYS A 98 -28.64 8.42 -12.33
CA LYS A 98 -29.06 7.18 -12.97
C LYS A 98 -28.61 7.14 -14.42
#